data_d43aa10a2eb29753959ca19bbe0d4e87
#
_entry.id   d43aa10a2eb29753959ca19bbe0d4e87
#
_cell.length_a   1.000
_cell.length_b   1.000
_cell.length_c   1.000
_cell.angle_alpha   90.00
_cell.angle_beta   90.00
_cell.angle_gamma   90.00
#
_symmetry.space_group_name_H-M   'P 1'
#
loop_
_entity.id
_entity.type
_entity.pdbx_description
1 polymer ?
#
loop_
_entity_poly.entity_id
_entity_poly.type
_entity_poly.pdbx_seq_one_letter_code
_entity_poly.pdbx_strand_id
1 'polypeptide(L)'
;MIKKYLTLAVTAAVLSSASAWAQDASPVGLWKTIDDETGKPKSLVRIVESNGEYRGKIEKLFREAGEDPNPKCDKCEDTRKDQPIIGMTIITGMKKDGSEYNGGQILDPANGKVYKSKMAVAEGGKKLDVRGYIGVPMLGRTQTWVRAD
;
A
#
# COMPACT_ATOMS: atom_id res chain seq x y z
N MET A 1 -35.38 70.65 4.67
CA MET A 1 -34.06 70.05 4.30
C MET A 1 -34.09 68.61 4.67
N ILE A 2 -34.17 67.73 3.68
CA ILE A 2 -34.15 66.26 3.88
C ILE A 2 -32.74 65.84 3.67
N LYS A 3 -32.03 65.40 4.74
CA LYS A 3 -30.73 64.78 4.63
C LYS A 3 -30.93 63.27 4.32
N LYS A 4 -30.62 62.92 3.11
CA LYS A 4 -30.55 61.51 2.72
C LYS A 4 -29.29 60.91 3.28
N TYR A 5 -29.40 60.02 4.26
CA TYR A 5 -28.29 59.19 4.70
C TYR A 5 -28.21 58.00 3.75
N LEU A 6 -27.13 57.98 2.99
CA LEU A 6 -26.80 56.86 2.14
C LEU A 6 -26.09 55.83 3.03
N THR A 7 -26.79 54.78 3.42
CA THR A 7 -26.19 53.65 4.12
C THR A 7 -25.50 52.78 3.09
N LEU A 8 -24.18 52.83 3.13
CA LEU A 8 -23.35 51.91 2.35
C LEU A 8 -23.36 50.57 3.10
N ALA A 9 -24.05 49.58 2.56
CA ALA A 9 -23.97 48.22 3.03
C ALA A 9 -22.69 47.59 2.46
N VAL A 10 -21.70 47.46 3.33
CA VAL A 10 -20.49 46.68 3.02
C VAL A 10 -20.82 45.21 3.24
N THR A 11 -21.12 44.51 2.16
CA THR A 11 -21.21 43.06 2.19
C THR A 11 -19.80 42.51 2.26
N ALA A 12 -19.38 42.12 3.47
CA ALA A 12 -18.16 41.33 3.63
C ALA A 12 -18.40 39.93 3.04
N ALA A 13 -17.86 39.68 1.87
CA ALA A 13 -17.79 38.33 1.32
C ALA A 13 -16.78 37.55 2.17
N VAL A 14 -17.27 36.69 3.04
CA VAL A 14 -16.46 35.72 3.75
C VAL A 14 -16.06 34.66 2.74
N LEU A 15 -14.88 34.79 2.16
CA LEU A 15 -14.22 33.73 1.42
C LEU A 15 -13.82 32.68 2.46
N SER A 16 -14.69 31.70 2.68
CA SER A 16 -14.29 30.48 3.37
C SER A 16 -13.34 29.73 2.45
N SER A 17 -12.03 29.90 2.67
CA SER A 17 -11.02 29.04 2.13
C SER A 17 -11.23 27.66 2.76
N ALA A 18 -11.90 26.76 2.05
CA ALA A 18 -11.90 25.36 2.39
C ALA A 18 -10.44 24.89 2.23
N SER A 19 -9.72 24.78 3.36
CA SER A 19 -8.47 24.08 3.38
C SER A 19 -8.78 22.65 3.00
N ALA A 20 -8.44 22.27 1.75
CA ALA A 20 -8.42 20.87 1.38
C ALA A 20 -7.31 20.23 2.22
N TRP A 21 -7.69 19.61 3.34
CA TRP A 21 -6.80 18.74 4.07
C TRP A 21 -6.51 17.58 3.12
N ALA A 22 -5.29 17.57 2.54
CA ALA A 22 -4.80 16.40 1.87
C ALA A 22 -4.73 15.30 2.93
N GLN A 23 -5.73 14.40 2.95
CA GLN A 23 -5.65 13.19 3.73
C GLN A 23 -4.47 12.41 3.14
N ASP A 24 -3.47 12.14 3.97
CA ASP A 24 -2.42 11.19 3.59
C ASP A 24 -3.11 9.91 3.14
N ALA A 25 -2.88 9.53 1.90
CA ALA A 25 -3.49 8.34 1.36
C ALA A 25 -3.02 7.13 2.17
N SER A 26 -3.97 6.31 2.63
CA SER A 26 -3.70 5.10 3.38
C SER A 26 -3.22 3.98 2.44
N PRO A 27 -2.35 3.07 2.90
CA PRO A 27 -2.02 1.86 2.17
C PRO A 27 -3.14 0.81 2.22
N VAL A 28 -4.18 1.02 3.00
CA VAL A 28 -5.35 0.11 3.04
C VAL A 28 -6.01 0.07 1.67
N GLY A 29 -6.28 -1.14 1.19
CA GLY A 29 -6.91 -1.36 -0.10
C GLY A 29 -6.30 -2.52 -0.86
N LEU A 30 -6.63 -2.58 -2.15
CA LEU A 30 -6.18 -3.63 -3.05
C LEU A 30 -5.06 -3.11 -3.96
N TRP A 31 -3.99 -3.87 -4.04
CA TRP A 31 -2.80 -3.50 -4.79
C TRP A 31 -2.41 -4.58 -5.79
N LYS A 32 -2.06 -4.14 -6.98
CA LYS A 32 -1.53 -5.01 -8.03
C LYS A 32 0.00 -4.98 -7.94
N THR A 33 0.59 -6.14 -7.71
CA THR A 33 2.04 -6.30 -7.77
C THR A 33 2.48 -6.53 -9.21
N ILE A 34 3.62 -5.97 -9.56
CA ILE A 34 4.15 -6.03 -10.93
C ILE A 34 5.45 -6.81 -10.91
N ASP A 35 5.59 -7.73 -11.85
CA ASP A 35 6.82 -8.47 -12.04
C ASP A 35 7.91 -7.54 -12.60
N ASP A 36 9.06 -7.49 -11.92
CA ASP A 36 10.14 -6.56 -12.28
C ASP A 36 10.81 -6.90 -13.61
N GLU A 37 10.79 -8.16 -14.01
CA GLU A 37 11.44 -8.61 -15.25
C GLU A 37 10.54 -8.42 -16.46
N THR A 38 9.25 -8.71 -16.32
CA THR A 38 8.30 -8.71 -17.43
C THR A 38 7.42 -7.49 -17.50
N GLY A 39 7.29 -6.73 -16.40
CA GLY A 39 6.35 -5.61 -16.29
C GLY A 39 4.88 -6.04 -16.22
N LYS A 40 4.60 -7.33 -16.16
CA LYS A 40 3.24 -7.87 -16.10
C LYS A 40 2.71 -7.92 -14.67
N PRO A 41 1.38 -7.81 -14.48
CA PRO A 41 0.77 -8.06 -13.19
C PRO A 41 1.08 -9.48 -12.68
N LYS A 42 1.45 -9.58 -11.40
CA LYS A 42 1.82 -10.85 -10.76
C LYS A 42 0.78 -11.32 -9.76
N SER A 43 0.27 -10.43 -8.93
CA SER A 43 -0.73 -10.75 -7.91
C SER A 43 -1.57 -9.54 -7.50
N LEU A 44 -2.68 -9.81 -6.82
CA LEU A 44 -3.40 -8.80 -6.06
C LEU A 44 -3.17 -9.05 -4.57
N VAL A 45 -2.78 -8.01 -3.87
CA VAL A 45 -2.54 -8.01 -2.42
C VAL A 45 -3.49 -7.04 -1.76
N ARG A 46 -4.27 -7.53 -0.81
CA ARG A 46 -5.12 -6.68 0.03
C ARG A 46 -4.40 -6.31 1.30
N ILE A 47 -4.31 -5.01 1.55
CA ILE A 47 -3.79 -4.47 2.79
C ILE A 47 -4.95 -4.03 3.67
N VAL A 48 -4.93 -4.49 4.91
CA VAL A 48 -5.88 -4.13 5.96
C VAL A 48 -5.14 -3.59 7.18
N GLU A 49 -5.81 -2.77 7.95
CA GLU A 49 -5.31 -2.24 9.22
C GLU A 49 -6.16 -2.78 10.35
N SER A 50 -5.51 -3.22 11.43
CA SER A 50 -6.14 -3.67 12.66
C SER A 50 -5.27 -3.27 13.84
N ASN A 51 -5.82 -2.48 14.76
CA ASN A 51 -5.11 -2.04 15.97
C ASN A 51 -3.74 -1.38 15.69
N GLY A 52 -3.66 -0.57 14.63
CA GLY A 52 -2.45 0.13 14.24
C GLY A 52 -1.43 -0.71 13.48
N GLU A 53 -1.71 -1.98 13.23
CA GLU A 53 -0.87 -2.87 12.42
C GLU A 53 -1.47 -3.05 11.03
N TYR A 54 -0.63 -2.91 10.01
CA TYR A 54 -1.00 -3.11 8.60
C TYR A 54 -0.50 -4.48 8.16
N ARG A 55 -1.39 -5.27 7.56
CA ARG A 55 -1.12 -6.61 7.05
C ARG A 55 -1.52 -6.71 5.60
N GLY A 56 -0.80 -7.53 4.84
CA GLY A 56 -1.09 -7.78 3.43
C GLY A 56 -1.28 -9.25 3.13
N LYS A 57 -2.33 -9.55 2.38
CA LYS A 57 -2.76 -10.91 2.03
C LYS A 57 -2.90 -11.03 0.52
N ILE A 58 -2.37 -12.10 -0.06
CA ILE A 58 -2.55 -12.38 -1.48
C ILE A 58 -3.99 -12.84 -1.72
N GLU A 59 -4.74 -12.11 -2.54
CA GLU A 59 -6.11 -12.49 -2.93
C GLU A 59 -6.17 -13.20 -4.27
N LYS A 60 -5.23 -12.90 -5.18
CA LYS A 60 -5.22 -13.44 -6.53
C LYS A 60 -3.79 -13.55 -7.06
N LEU A 61 -3.55 -14.56 -7.85
CA LEU A 61 -2.35 -14.69 -8.68
C LEU A 61 -2.74 -14.60 -10.16
N PHE A 62 -1.94 -13.87 -10.93
CA PHE A 62 -2.07 -13.82 -12.39
C PHE A 62 -1.17 -14.91 -12.94
N ARG A 63 -1.78 -16.03 -13.33
CA ARG A 63 -1.05 -17.20 -13.86
C ARG A 63 -1.20 -17.29 -15.37
N GLU A 64 -0.17 -17.74 -16.04
CA GLU A 64 -0.22 -18.02 -17.46
C GLU A 64 -0.80 -19.42 -17.73
N ALA A 65 -1.24 -19.64 -18.97
CA ALA A 65 -1.72 -20.95 -19.38
C ALA A 65 -0.61 -22.01 -19.20
N GLY A 66 -0.95 -23.15 -18.59
CA GLY A 66 -0.02 -24.22 -18.28
C GLY A 66 0.67 -24.13 -16.93
N GLU A 67 0.57 -22.97 -16.24
CA GLU A 67 1.02 -22.86 -14.85
C GLU A 67 -0.05 -23.39 -13.89
N ASP A 68 0.40 -23.87 -12.71
CA ASP A 68 -0.52 -24.27 -11.64
C ASP A 68 -1.35 -23.05 -11.20
N PRO A 69 -2.69 -23.09 -11.30
CA PRO A 69 -3.53 -21.95 -10.90
C PRO A 69 -3.59 -21.75 -9.39
N ASN A 70 -3.19 -22.73 -8.60
CA ASN A 70 -3.24 -22.70 -7.15
C ASN A 70 -1.96 -23.27 -6.51
N PRO A 71 -0.81 -22.59 -6.72
CA PRO A 71 0.46 -23.07 -6.22
C PRO A 71 0.54 -22.98 -4.70
N LYS A 72 1.38 -23.86 -4.15
CA LYS A 72 1.75 -23.86 -2.73
C LYS A 72 3.13 -23.26 -2.53
N CYS A 73 3.39 -22.70 -1.35
CA CYS A 73 4.71 -22.17 -1.01
C CYS A 73 5.66 -23.32 -0.63
N ASP A 74 6.22 -23.99 -1.62
CA ASP A 74 7.15 -25.08 -1.42
C ASP A 74 8.52 -24.64 -0.88
N LYS A 75 8.88 -23.37 -1.07
CA LYS A 75 10.14 -22.78 -0.60
C LYS A 75 10.03 -22.05 0.74
N CYS A 76 8.84 -21.88 1.28
CA CYS A 76 8.64 -21.30 2.61
C CYS A 76 9.28 -22.18 3.69
N GLU A 77 9.86 -21.56 4.72
CA GLU A 77 10.55 -22.24 5.81
C GLU A 77 9.77 -22.26 7.13
N ASP A 78 8.80 -21.34 7.27
CA ASP A 78 7.96 -21.22 8.47
C ASP A 78 6.65 -22.04 8.35
N THR A 79 5.65 -21.69 9.14
CA THR A 79 4.33 -22.35 9.12
C THR A 79 3.61 -22.25 7.78
N ARG A 80 4.09 -21.40 6.87
CA ARG A 80 3.54 -21.24 5.52
C ARG A 80 4.09 -22.25 4.51
N LYS A 81 5.04 -23.08 4.93
CA LYS A 81 5.57 -24.19 4.10
C LYS A 81 4.45 -25.04 3.56
N ASP A 82 4.44 -25.23 2.23
CA ASP A 82 3.45 -26.04 1.49
C ASP A 82 2.00 -25.58 1.64
N GLN A 83 1.76 -24.36 2.13
CA GLN A 83 0.42 -23.79 2.17
C GLN A 83 0.08 -23.09 0.86
N PRO A 84 -1.21 -22.98 0.49
CA PRO A 84 -1.61 -22.23 -0.69
C PRO A 84 -1.13 -20.78 -0.64
N ILE A 85 -0.59 -20.28 -1.73
CA ILE A 85 -0.14 -18.89 -1.85
C ILE A 85 -1.34 -17.95 -1.93
N ILE A 86 -2.42 -18.33 -2.60
CA ILE A 86 -3.67 -17.57 -2.58
C ILE A 86 -4.26 -17.64 -1.19
N GLY A 87 -4.53 -16.48 -0.59
CA GLY A 87 -5.00 -16.36 0.78
C GLY A 87 -3.90 -16.22 1.83
N MET A 88 -2.64 -16.27 1.42
CA MET A 88 -1.50 -16.21 2.33
C MET A 88 -1.22 -14.78 2.76
N THR A 89 -1.01 -14.57 4.07
CA THR A 89 -0.50 -13.32 4.60
C THR A 89 1.00 -13.21 4.33
N ILE A 90 1.40 -12.20 3.57
CA ILE A 90 2.79 -11.96 3.20
C ILE A 90 3.39 -10.72 3.85
N ILE A 91 2.57 -9.75 4.25
CA ILE A 91 3.02 -8.55 4.98
C ILE A 91 2.46 -8.61 6.39
N THR A 92 3.33 -8.42 7.37
CA THR A 92 2.97 -8.37 8.80
C THR A 92 3.75 -7.28 9.52
N GLY A 93 3.23 -6.82 10.66
CA GLY A 93 3.95 -5.97 11.60
C GLY A 93 4.19 -4.54 11.15
N MET A 94 3.64 -4.09 10.04
CA MET A 94 3.82 -2.72 9.57
C MET A 94 3.07 -1.74 10.46
N LYS A 95 3.75 -0.67 10.86
CA LYS A 95 3.16 0.41 11.65
C LYS A 95 3.45 1.75 11.00
N LYS A 96 2.49 2.66 11.08
CA LYS A 96 2.66 4.01 10.59
C LYS A 96 3.74 4.74 11.38
N ASP A 97 4.67 5.36 10.66
CA ASP A 97 5.75 6.18 11.20
C ASP A 97 5.91 7.42 10.30
N GLY A 98 5.24 8.51 10.67
CA GLY A 98 5.18 9.71 9.84
C GLY A 98 4.49 9.42 8.50
N SER A 99 5.21 9.66 7.39
CA SER A 99 4.73 9.41 6.03
C SER A 99 5.05 7.99 5.52
N GLU A 100 5.72 7.19 6.33
CA GLU A 100 6.08 5.81 6.00
C GLU A 100 5.34 4.81 6.88
N TYR A 101 5.43 3.55 6.49
CA TYR A 101 4.99 2.39 7.26
C TYR A 101 6.19 1.46 7.35
N ASN A 102 6.61 1.12 8.54
CA ASN A 102 7.85 0.35 8.76
C ASN A 102 7.75 -0.62 9.94
N GLY A 103 8.87 -1.26 10.29
CA GLY A 103 8.96 -2.23 11.37
C GLY A 103 8.35 -3.58 11.06
N GLY A 104 7.90 -3.79 9.82
CA GLY A 104 7.26 -5.03 9.41
C GLY A 104 8.19 -5.99 8.67
N GLN A 105 7.56 -7.04 8.17
CA GLN A 105 8.20 -8.08 7.35
C GLN A 105 7.37 -8.37 6.12
N ILE A 106 8.04 -8.84 5.07
CA ILE A 106 7.41 -9.32 3.86
C ILE A 106 7.99 -10.67 3.43
N LEU A 107 7.12 -11.61 3.12
CA LEU A 107 7.49 -12.89 2.51
C LEU A 107 7.47 -12.76 0.99
N ASP A 108 8.51 -13.24 0.33
CA ASP A 108 8.49 -13.50 -1.10
C ASP A 108 8.20 -15.00 -1.33
N PRO A 109 6.99 -15.36 -1.80
CA PRO A 109 6.65 -16.76 -2.00
C PRO A 109 7.46 -17.44 -3.11
N ALA A 110 8.03 -16.67 -4.03
CA ALA A 110 8.83 -17.21 -5.14
C ALA A 110 10.15 -17.83 -4.66
N ASN A 111 10.74 -17.29 -3.60
CA ASN A 111 11.99 -17.81 -3.03
C ASN A 111 11.86 -18.30 -1.58
N GLY A 112 10.72 -18.09 -0.94
CA GLY A 112 10.43 -18.48 0.45
C GLY A 112 11.11 -17.63 1.51
N LYS A 113 11.79 -16.56 1.13
CA LYS A 113 12.53 -15.69 2.07
C LYS A 113 11.63 -14.64 2.67
N VAL A 114 11.90 -14.33 3.95
CA VAL A 114 11.27 -13.25 4.69
C VAL A 114 12.27 -12.10 4.83
N TYR A 115 11.82 -10.92 4.43
CA TYR A 115 12.61 -9.69 4.50
C TYR A 115 12.02 -8.75 5.53
N LYS A 116 12.86 -7.91 6.14
CA LYS A 116 12.37 -6.68 6.79
C LYS A 116 11.75 -5.80 5.72
N SER A 117 10.70 -5.08 6.06
CA SER A 117 9.99 -4.28 5.07
C SER A 117 9.55 -2.94 5.60
N LYS A 118 9.53 -1.99 4.70
CA LYS A 118 8.87 -0.71 4.85
C LYS A 118 8.13 -0.35 3.57
N MET A 119 7.14 0.52 3.68
CA MET A 119 6.37 0.96 2.53
C MET A 119 5.96 2.42 2.67
N ALA A 120 5.68 3.06 1.53
CA ALA A 120 5.18 4.42 1.45
C ALA A 120 4.17 4.54 0.32
N VAL A 121 3.09 5.26 0.58
CA VAL A 121 2.11 5.58 -0.44
C VAL A 121 2.64 6.71 -1.30
N ALA A 122 2.50 6.60 -2.59
CA ALA A 122 2.99 7.55 -3.58
C ALA A 122 1.90 7.94 -4.58
N GLU A 123 2.18 9.01 -5.33
CA GLU A 123 1.32 9.51 -6.41
C GLU A 123 -0.15 9.67 -6.01
N GLY A 124 -0.39 10.36 -4.89
CA GLY A 124 -1.75 10.65 -4.43
C GLY A 124 -2.58 9.42 -4.06
N GLY A 125 -1.95 8.33 -3.65
CA GLY A 125 -2.62 7.09 -3.28
C GLY A 125 -2.71 6.06 -4.41
N LYS A 126 -2.21 6.37 -5.59
CA LYS A 126 -2.27 5.49 -6.76
C LYS A 126 -1.21 4.40 -6.77
N LYS A 127 -0.10 4.63 -6.08
CA LYS A 127 1.03 3.71 -6.00
C LYS A 127 1.47 3.47 -4.58
N LEU A 128 2.08 2.31 -4.37
CA LEU A 128 2.66 1.90 -3.10
C LEU A 128 4.09 1.40 -3.35
N ASP A 129 5.06 2.10 -2.80
CA ASP A 129 6.44 1.65 -2.82
C ASP A 129 6.65 0.69 -1.66
N VAL A 130 7.04 -0.53 -1.96
CA VAL A 130 7.28 -1.60 -0.98
C VAL A 130 8.75 -1.99 -1.07
N ARG A 131 9.47 -1.78 0.04
CA ARG A 131 10.89 -2.10 0.12
C ARG A 131 11.11 -3.30 1.03
N GLY A 132 11.78 -4.32 0.51
CA GLY A 132 12.28 -5.46 1.28
C GLY A 132 13.79 -5.37 1.43
N TYR A 133 14.32 -5.68 2.61
CA TYR A 133 15.75 -5.60 2.88
C TYR A 133 16.20 -6.59 3.96
N ILE A 134 17.48 -6.92 3.94
CA ILE A 134 18.16 -7.71 4.97
C ILE A 134 19.18 -6.80 5.65
N GLY A 135 19.13 -6.71 6.98
CA GLY A 135 20.02 -5.83 7.75
C GLY A 135 19.55 -4.39 7.72
N VAL A 136 20.10 -3.57 6.82
CA VAL A 136 19.79 -2.12 6.70
C VAL A 136 18.97 -1.83 5.45
N PRO A 137 18.09 -0.80 5.47
CA PRO A 137 17.24 -0.47 4.33
C PRO A 137 17.99 -0.16 3.04
N MET A 138 19.22 0.33 3.12
CA MET A 138 20.04 0.64 1.95
C MET A 138 20.41 -0.59 1.11
N LEU A 139 20.41 -1.78 1.71
CA LEU A 139 20.73 -3.05 1.04
C LEU A 139 19.47 -3.78 0.54
N GLY A 140 18.41 -3.05 0.30
CA GLY A 140 17.15 -3.61 -0.12
C GLY A 140 16.80 -3.31 -1.57
N ARG A 141 15.61 -3.78 -1.95
CA ARG A 141 15.00 -3.54 -3.26
C ARG A 141 13.59 -3.01 -3.06
N THR A 142 13.25 -1.99 -3.86
CA THR A 142 11.91 -1.40 -3.86
C THR A 142 11.13 -1.89 -5.07
N GLN A 143 9.89 -2.35 -4.83
CA GLN A 143 8.89 -2.58 -5.84
C GLN A 143 7.83 -1.50 -5.75
N THR A 144 7.28 -1.09 -6.88
CA THR A 144 6.15 -0.17 -6.92
C THR A 144 4.90 -0.94 -7.31
N TRP A 145 3.94 -1.00 -6.41
CA TRP A 145 2.64 -1.62 -6.64
C TRP A 145 1.64 -0.56 -7.10
N VAL A 146 0.64 -0.97 -7.85
CA VAL A 146 -0.39 -0.08 -8.42
C VAL A 146 -1.72 -0.34 -7.73
N ARG A 147 -2.41 0.72 -7.32
CA ARG A 147 -3.73 0.58 -6.70
C ARG A 147 -4.71 -0.06 -7.68
N ALA A 148 -5.45 -1.06 -7.18
CA ALA A 148 -6.36 -1.90 -7.97
C ALA A 148 -7.83 -1.76 -7.55
N ASP A 149 -8.14 -0.90 -6.56
CA ASP A 149 -9.51 -0.61 -6.10
C ASP A 149 -9.93 0.85 -6.30
#